data_36479fabbafda402fc20dee333e527d3
#
_entry.id   36479fabbafda402fc20dee333e527d3
#
_cell.length_a   1.000
_cell.length_b   1.000
_cell.length_c   1.000
_cell.angle_alpha   90.00
_cell.angle_beta   90.00
_cell.angle_gamma   90.00
#
_symmetry.space_group_name_H-M   'P 1'
#
loop_
_entity.id
_entity.type
_entity.pdbx_description
1 polymer ?
#
loop_
_entity_poly.entity_id
_entity_poly.type
_entity_poly.pdbx_seq_one_letter_code
_entity_poly.pdbx_strand_id
1 'polypeptide(L)'
;MLSVQNLEVVYQDVILVLRGVSFEIPKGKIVSLLGSNGSGKTTVIRSITGLLDIQNGDITKGTISVDGEDITNFNPSKIVEKGIAQVLEGRRIFSELTVVENLRLGGHTNSQDIQSNIEKVLDMFPILKQRSKGEAGYLSGGEQQMLAIGRALMSDPSYLLLDEPSLGLAPKLVDQIADLIKEINEQGVTVLLVEQNANMALNVSDHGYIMETGNIVMDNPSEVLLKDEDVREFYLGLNPEGTKRKSFKDVKHYKRKKRWLS
;
A
#
# COMPACT_ATOMS: atom_id res chain seq x y z
N MET A 1 9.60 13.44 -0.84
CA MET A 1 8.36 13.21 -0.05
C MET A 1 7.19 13.12 -1.00
N LEU A 2 6.33 12.11 -0.86
CA LEU A 2 5.05 12.01 -1.56
C LEU A 2 3.96 12.62 -0.65
N SER A 3 3.15 13.54 -1.18
CA SER A 3 2.10 14.23 -0.43
C SER A 3 0.77 14.17 -1.20
N VAL A 4 -0.30 13.89 -0.48
CA VAL A 4 -1.69 13.92 -0.96
C VAL A 4 -2.42 14.96 -0.15
N GLN A 5 -3.07 15.94 -0.81
CA GLN A 5 -3.73 17.04 -0.15
C GLN A 5 -5.17 17.22 -0.63
N ASN A 6 -6.11 17.15 0.30
CA ASN A 6 -7.54 17.39 0.11
C ASN A 6 -8.15 16.61 -1.08
N LEU A 7 -7.73 15.35 -1.25
CA LEU A 7 -8.08 14.53 -2.40
C LEU A 7 -9.54 14.09 -2.36
N GLU A 8 -10.34 14.49 -3.35
CA GLU A 8 -11.68 14.01 -3.60
C GLU A 8 -11.70 13.19 -4.90
N VAL A 9 -12.32 12.01 -4.85
CA VAL A 9 -12.47 11.12 -6.01
C VAL A 9 -13.91 10.68 -6.15
N VAL A 10 -14.42 10.81 -7.37
CA VAL A 10 -15.77 10.39 -7.76
C VAL A 10 -15.67 9.31 -8.83
N TYR A 11 -16.45 8.25 -8.69
CA TYR A 11 -16.63 7.22 -9.74
C TYR A 11 -17.96 7.41 -10.45
N GLN A 12 -17.95 7.24 -11.78
CA GLN A 12 -19.13 7.35 -12.65
C GLN A 12 -19.90 8.67 -12.43
N ASP A 13 -19.19 9.75 -12.17
CA ASP A 13 -19.73 11.11 -11.91
C ASP A 13 -20.70 11.23 -10.71
N VAL A 14 -20.94 10.16 -9.98
CA VAL A 14 -21.98 10.08 -8.92
C VAL A 14 -21.45 9.61 -7.58
N ILE A 15 -20.55 8.65 -7.54
CA ILE A 15 -20.15 7.97 -6.31
C ILE A 15 -18.91 8.64 -5.72
N LEU A 16 -19.09 9.52 -4.74
CA LEU A 16 -18.00 10.15 -4.00
C LEU A 16 -17.36 9.14 -3.04
N VAL A 17 -16.16 8.66 -3.39
CA VAL A 17 -15.41 7.65 -2.63
C VAL A 17 -14.38 8.27 -1.70
N LEU A 18 -13.56 9.22 -2.17
CA LEU A 18 -12.63 9.97 -1.31
C LEU A 18 -13.21 11.37 -1.02
N ARG A 19 -13.07 11.82 0.23
CA ARG A 19 -13.79 12.98 0.77
C ARG A 19 -12.84 13.97 1.43
N GLY A 20 -11.80 14.43 0.70
CA GLY A 20 -10.80 15.35 1.22
C GLY A 20 -9.67 14.64 1.98
N VAL A 21 -9.18 13.54 1.43
CA VAL A 21 -8.07 12.77 2.01
C VAL A 21 -6.77 13.57 1.93
N SER A 22 -6.05 13.67 3.06
CA SER A 22 -4.75 14.31 3.13
C SER A 22 -3.79 13.47 3.97
N PHE A 23 -2.59 13.18 3.46
CA PHE A 23 -1.52 12.47 4.16
C PHE A 23 -0.17 12.66 3.46
N GLU A 24 0.89 12.30 4.15
CA GLU A 24 2.27 12.43 3.67
C GLU A 24 3.06 11.15 3.87
N ILE A 25 3.98 10.89 2.96
CA ILE A 25 4.92 9.77 3.01
C ILE A 25 6.34 10.36 2.94
N PRO A 26 7.00 10.56 4.09
CA PRO A 26 8.37 11.05 4.14
C PRO A 26 9.32 10.06 3.48
N LYS A 27 10.39 10.56 2.82
CA LYS A 27 11.41 9.70 2.19
C LYS A 27 12.06 8.76 3.20
N GLY A 28 12.30 7.52 2.77
CA GLY A 28 12.96 6.48 3.56
C GLY A 28 12.11 5.96 4.73
N LYS A 29 10.80 6.24 4.73
CA LYS A 29 9.86 5.77 5.76
C LYS A 29 8.91 4.73 5.22
N ILE A 30 8.43 3.87 6.11
CA ILE A 30 7.28 3.00 5.88
C ILE A 30 6.07 3.69 6.50
N VAL A 31 5.08 4.01 5.67
CA VAL A 31 3.80 4.58 6.11
C VAL A 31 2.69 3.59 5.82
N SER A 32 1.84 3.33 6.80
CA SER A 32 0.68 2.46 6.63
C SER A 32 -0.62 3.26 6.44
N LEU A 33 -1.46 2.82 5.51
CA LEU A 33 -2.83 3.28 5.33
C LEU A 33 -3.79 2.13 5.63
N LEU A 34 -4.44 2.20 6.78
CA LEU A 34 -5.29 1.16 7.32
C LEU A 34 -6.77 1.48 7.12
N GLY A 35 -7.58 0.46 7.05
CA GLY A 35 -9.03 0.61 7.00
C GLY A 35 -9.72 -0.67 6.56
N SER A 36 -11.02 -0.74 6.83
CA SER A 36 -11.87 -1.86 6.38
C SER A 36 -12.04 -1.89 4.86
N ASN A 37 -12.55 -2.99 4.33
CA ASN A 37 -12.91 -3.07 2.92
C ASN A 37 -13.95 -2.01 2.58
N GLY A 38 -13.77 -1.34 1.44
CA GLY A 38 -14.62 -0.23 0.99
C GLY A 38 -14.31 1.12 1.66
N SER A 39 -13.29 1.26 2.51
CA SER A 39 -12.92 2.56 3.09
C SER A 39 -12.30 3.54 2.09
N GLY A 40 -11.85 3.07 0.90
CA GLY A 40 -11.25 3.88 -0.16
C GLY A 40 -9.74 3.71 -0.35
N LYS A 41 -9.08 2.78 0.34
CA LYS A 41 -7.62 2.55 0.29
C LYS A 41 -7.09 2.33 -1.12
N THR A 42 -7.67 1.37 -1.85
CA THR A 42 -7.29 1.08 -3.25
C THR A 42 -7.54 2.28 -4.16
N THR A 43 -8.57 3.10 -3.89
CA THR A 43 -8.82 4.35 -4.63
C THR A 43 -7.69 5.35 -4.41
N VAL A 44 -7.17 5.47 -3.19
CA VAL A 44 -5.99 6.32 -2.89
C VAL A 44 -4.78 5.88 -3.72
N ILE A 45 -4.45 4.57 -3.72
CA ILE A 45 -3.33 4.06 -4.53
C ILE A 45 -3.56 4.34 -6.02
N ARG A 46 -4.75 4.07 -6.55
CA ARG A 46 -5.08 4.32 -7.97
C ARG A 46 -4.97 5.80 -8.33
N SER A 47 -5.33 6.70 -7.42
CA SER A 47 -5.15 8.13 -7.62
C SER A 47 -3.67 8.50 -7.78
N ILE A 48 -2.82 7.97 -6.90
CA ILE A 48 -1.37 8.22 -6.94
C ILE A 48 -0.74 7.64 -8.22
N THR A 49 -1.23 6.48 -8.69
CA THR A 49 -0.63 5.76 -9.82
C THR A 49 -1.28 6.04 -11.17
N GLY A 50 -2.25 6.97 -11.23
CA GLY A 50 -2.94 7.35 -12.47
C GLY A 50 -3.82 6.24 -13.04
N LEU A 51 -4.36 5.35 -12.21
CA LEU A 51 -5.15 4.19 -12.62
C LEU A 51 -6.66 4.33 -12.36
N LEU A 52 -7.15 5.54 -12.07
CA LEU A 52 -8.57 5.79 -11.80
C LEU A 52 -9.45 5.55 -13.04
N ASP A 53 -8.98 5.95 -14.22
CA ASP A 53 -9.72 5.86 -15.49
C ASP A 53 -10.16 4.43 -15.82
N ILE A 54 -9.42 3.41 -15.35
CA ILE A 54 -9.77 1.98 -15.58
C ILE A 54 -11.17 1.64 -15.05
N GLN A 55 -11.67 2.39 -14.07
CA GLN A 55 -12.99 2.19 -13.46
C GLN A 55 -13.88 3.44 -13.55
N ASN A 56 -13.60 4.36 -14.49
CA ASN A 56 -14.32 5.63 -14.65
C ASN A 56 -14.30 6.45 -13.34
N GLY A 57 -13.12 6.62 -12.76
CA GLY A 57 -12.90 7.45 -11.58
C GLY A 57 -12.13 8.72 -11.93
N ASP A 58 -12.53 9.84 -11.32
CA ASP A 58 -11.93 11.16 -11.55
C ASP A 58 -11.54 11.84 -10.24
N ILE A 59 -10.40 12.54 -10.26
CA ILE A 59 -10.03 13.45 -9.18
C ILE A 59 -10.79 14.76 -9.39
N THR A 60 -11.74 15.06 -8.51
CA THR A 60 -12.54 16.29 -8.58
C THR A 60 -11.94 17.44 -7.79
N LYS A 61 -11.13 17.15 -6.76
CA LYS A 61 -10.41 18.14 -5.96
C LYS A 61 -9.13 17.54 -5.37
N GLY A 62 -8.24 18.44 -4.99
CA GLY A 62 -6.99 18.11 -4.30
C GLY A 62 -5.83 17.94 -5.26
N THR A 63 -4.67 17.65 -4.69
CA THR A 63 -3.40 17.50 -5.42
C THR A 63 -2.59 16.35 -4.87
N ILE A 64 -1.82 15.72 -5.75
CA ILE A 64 -0.84 14.69 -5.43
C ILE A 64 0.52 15.19 -5.92
N SER A 65 1.51 15.24 -5.04
CA SER A 65 2.84 15.69 -5.40
C SER A 65 3.93 14.73 -4.95
N VAL A 66 4.99 14.64 -5.74
CA VAL A 66 6.22 13.90 -5.41
C VAL A 66 7.39 14.85 -5.52
N ASP A 67 8.15 14.97 -4.42
CA ASP A 67 9.32 15.82 -4.34
C ASP A 67 9.06 17.29 -4.75
N GLY A 68 7.83 17.76 -4.48
CA GLY A 68 7.38 19.12 -4.81
C GLY A 68 6.82 19.28 -6.22
N GLU A 69 6.86 18.25 -7.06
CA GLU A 69 6.24 18.25 -8.39
C GLU A 69 4.81 17.72 -8.31
N ASP A 70 3.86 18.45 -8.90
CA ASP A 70 2.46 18.00 -9.02
C ASP A 70 2.35 16.91 -10.08
N ILE A 71 1.88 15.74 -9.66
CA ILE A 71 1.69 14.56 -10.50
C ILE A 71 0.22 14.17 -10.66
N THR A 72 -0.71 15.00 -10.18
CA THR A 72 -2.15 14.71 -10.08
C THR A 72 -2.75 14.16 -11.40
N ASN A 73 -2.31 14.73 -12.53
CA ASN A 73 -2.83 14.37 -13.86
C ASN A 73 -1.82 13.57 -14.70
N PHE A 74 -0.83 12.94 -14.07
CA PHE A 74 0.13 12.12 -14.81
C PHE A 74 -0.50 10.77 -15.17
N ASN A 75 -0.19 10.30 -16.39
CA ASN A 75 -0.52 8.94 -16.79
C ASN A 75 0.41 7.91 -16.09
N PRO A 76 0.04 6.63 -16.02
CA PRO A 76 0.81 5.61 -15.32
C PRO A 76 2.29 5.52 -15.75
N SER A 77 2.61 5.67 -17.03
CA SER A 77 4.00 5.64 -17.51
C SER A 77 4.85 6.73 -16.87
N LYS A 78 4.34 7.98 -16.85
CA LYS A 78 5.03 9.11 -16.21
C LYS A 78 5.19 8.90 -14.70
N ILE A 79 4.20 8.28 -14.05
CA ILE A 79 4.29 7.96 -12.62
C ILE A 79 5.44 6.98 -12.35
N VAL A 80 5.58 5.93 -13.18
CA VAL A 80 6.70 4.99 -13.07
C VAL A 80 8.04 5.66 -13.34
N GLU A 81 8.13 6.57 -14.33
CA GLU A 81 9.33 7.38 -14.60
C GLU A 81 9.73 8.29 -13.42
N LYS A 82 8.76 8.67 -12.56
CA LYS A 82 9.03 9.40 -11.31
C LYS A 82 9.50 8.48 -10.17
N GLY A 83 9.74 7.21 -10.44
CA GLY A 83 10.22 6.24 -9.47
C GLY A 83 9.14 5.74 -8.52
N ILE A 84 7.88 5.73 -8.92
CA ILE A 84 6.78 5.16 -8.15
C ILE A 84 6.39 3.82 -8.77
N ALA A 85 6.55 2.73 -8.01
CA ALA A 85 6.09 1.39 -8.39
C ALA A 85 4.94 0.94 -7.51
N GLN A 86 4.06 0.11 -8.07
CA GLN A 86 2.90 -0.44 -7.35
C GLN A 86 2.88 -1.96 -7.44
N VAL A 87 2.51 -2.60 -6.33
CA VAL A 87 2.08 -3.99 -6.28
C VAL A 87 0.57 -4.01 -6.05
N LEU A 88 -0.16 -4.46 -7.06
CA LEU A 88 -1.63 -4.53 -7.04
C LEU A 88 -2.12 -5.67 -6.15
N GLU A 89 -3.28 -5.49 -5.55
CA GLU A 89 -4.03 -6.55 -4.88
C GLU A 89 -4.23 -7.77 -5.82
N GLY A 90 -4.12 -8.97 -5.26
CA GLY A 90 -4.30 -10.22 -6.01
C GLY A 90 -3.08 -10.65 -6.82
N ARG A 91 -1.88 -10.17 -6.44
CA ARG A 91 -0.56 -10.60 -6.95
C ARG A 91 -0.28 -10.23 -8.40
N ARG A 92 -1.24 -10.36 -9.33
CA ARG A 92 -1.20 -9.96 -10.76
C ARG A 92 0.10 -10.36 -11.47
N ILE A 93 0.55 -11.60 -11.26
CA ILE A 93 1.68 -12.19 -11.99
C ILE A 93 1.24 -12.70 -13.38
N PHE A 94 2.19 -12.88 -14.27
CA PHE A 94 1.98 -13.58 -15.55
C PHE A 94 2.28 -15.07 -15.33
N SER A 95 1.23 -15.85 -15.10
CA SER A 95 1.32 -17.27 -14.69
C SER A 95 2.00 -18.17 -15.71
N GLU A 96 1.89 -17.86 -16.99
CA GLU A 96 2.44 -18.63 -18.12
C GLU A 96 3.91 -18.31 -18.40
N LEU A 97 4.42 -17.22 -17.82
CA LEU A 97 5.82 -16.82 -17.92
C LEU A 97 6.64 -17.39 -16.76
N THR A 98 7.92 -17.62 -17.00
CA THR A 98 8.87 -17.98 -15.96
C THR A 98 9.05 -16.85 -14.95
N VAL A 99 9.63 -17.16 -13.78
CA VAL A 99 9.99 -16.16 -12.75
C VAL A 99 10.86 -15.05 -13.35
N VAL A 100 11.93 -15.43 -14.09
CA VAL A 100 12.85 -14.44 -14.70
C VAL A 100 12.15 -13.60 -15.76
N GLU A 101 11.27 -14.17 -16.56
CA GLU A 101 10.49 -13.39 -17.55
C GLU A 101 9.54 -12.39 -16.88
N ASN A 102 8.87 -12.79 -15.78
CA ASN A 102 8.08 -11.88 -14.98
C ASN A 102 8.93 -10.70 -14.44
N LEU A 103 10.11 -10.97 -13.89
CA LEU A 103 11.02 -9.93 -13.40
C LEU A 103 11.45 -9.02 -14.55
N ARG A 104 11.86 -9.57 -15.68
CA ARG A 104 12.31 -8.80 -16.84
C ARG A 104 11.25 -7.80 -17.32
N LEU A 105 9.97 -8.16 -17.31
CA LEU A 105 8.88 -7.25 -17.63
C LEU A 105 8.80 -6.04 -16.70
N GLY A 106 9.12 -6.23 -15.40
CA GLY A 106 9.18 -5.12 -14.44
C GLY A 106 10.29 -4.11 -14.71
N GLY A 107 11.38 -4.53 -15.35
CA GLY A 107 12.54 -3.68 -15.66
C GLY A 107 12.44 -2.90 -16.99
N HIS A 108 11.30 -2.89 -17.63
CA HIS A 108 11.13 -2.28 -18.96
C HIS A 108 11.46 -0.77 -19.00
N THR A 109 11.25 -0.04 -17.90
CA THR A 109 11.60 1.39 -17.78
C THR A 109 13.06 1.63 -17.41
N ASN A 110 13.76 0.62 -16.89
CA ASN A 110 15.18 0.69 -16.49
C ASN A 110 16.00 -0.34 -17.27
N SER A 111 16.13 -0.12 -18.60
CA SER A 111 16.70 -1.11 -19.52
C SER A 111 18.22 -1.20 -19.50
N GLN A 112 18.93 -0.27 -18.84
CA GLN A 112 20.39 -0.19 -18.95
C GLN A 112 21.14 -1.30 -18.22
N ASP A 113 20.54 -1.96 -17.21
CA ASP A 113 21.17 -3.05 -16.46
C ASP A 113 20.17 -4.10 -15.95
N ILE A 114 19.28 -4.55 -16.82
CA ILE A 114 18.20 -5.50 -16.48
C ILE A 114 18.78 -6.77 -15.82
N GLN A 115 19.92 -7.29 -16.30
CA GLN A 115 20.46 -8.54 -15.79
C GLN A 115 20.96 -8.38 -14.35
N SER A 116 21.68 -7.30 -14.03
CA SER A 116 22.13 -6.98 -12.68
C SER A 116 20.96 -6.78 -11.72
N ASN A 117 19.89 -6.10 -12.18
CA ASN A 117 18.69 -5.91 -11.37
C ASN A 117 17.96 -7.22 -11.10
N ILE A 118 17.88 -8.13 -12.08
CA ILE A 118 17.34 -9.48 -11.86
C ILE A 118 18.15 -10.23 -10.80
N GLU A 119 19.47 -10.17 -10.86
CA GLU A 119 20.35 -10.82 -9.89
C GLU A 119 20.14 -10.27 -8.48
N LYS A 120 20.10 -8.94 -8.32
CA LYS A 120 19.81 -8.27 -7.03
C LYS A 120 18.47 -8.72 -6.46
N VAL A 121 17.40 -8.71 -7.29
CA VAL A 121 16.08 -9.16 -6.85
C VAL A 121 16.09 -10.64 -6.48
N LEU A 122 16.74 -11.50 -7.26
CA LEU A 122 16.83 -12.93 -6.96
C LEU A 122 17.66 -13.20 -5.68
N ASP A 123 18.65 -12.38 -5.36
CA ASP A 123 19.41 -12.50 -4.11
C ASP A 123 18.56 -12.12 -2.89
N MET A 124 17.68 -11.13 -3.02
CA MET A 124 16.68 -10.78 -2.00
C MET A 124 15.60 -11.87 -1.81
N PHE A 125 15.31 -12.65 -2.86
CA PHE A 125 14.31 -13.70 -2.85
C PHE A 125 14.90 -15.08 -3.17
N PRO A 126 15.58 -15.78 -2.23
CA PRO A 126 16.25 -17.05 -2.50
C PRO A 126 15.35 -18.13 -3.08
N ILE A 127 14.06 -18.16 -2.69
CA ILE A 127 13.09 -19.11 -3.22
C ILE A 127 12.78 -18.87 -4.70
N LEU A 128 12.70 -17.60 -5.12
CA LEU A 128 12.53 -17.24 -6.52
C LEU A 128 13.78 -17.58 -7.34
N LYS A 129 14.97 -17.43 -6.75
CA LYS A 129 16.24 -17.82 -7.37
C LYS A 129 16.28 -19.30 -7.70
N GLN A 130 15.85 -20.16 -6.75
CA GLN A 130 15.77 -21.61 -6.95
C GLN A 130 14.77 -21.99 -8.05
N ARG A 131 13.70 -21.21 -8.22
CA ARG A 131 12.63 -21.46 -9.18
C ARG A 131 12.68 -20.55 -10.41
N SER A 132 13.82 -19.89 -10.64
CA SER A 132 13.96 -18.80 -11.61
C SER A 132 13.54 -19.16 -13.04
N LYS A 133 13.72 -20.41 -13.46
CA LYS A 133 13.36 -20.95 -14.78
C LYS A 133 11.98 -21.64 -14.82
N GLY A 134 11.30 -21.78 -13.68
CA GLY A 134 9.98 -22.37 -13.58
C GLY A 134 8.88 -21.36 -13.93
N GLU A 135 7.76 -21.85 -14.45
CA GLU A 135 6.56 -21.03 -14.69
C GLU A 135 6.00 -20.49 -13.36
N ALA A 136 5.65 -19.22 -13.35
CA ALA A 136 5.18 -18.52 -12.15
C ALA A 136 3.83 -19.03 -11.64
N GLY A 137 3.02 -19.64 -12.50
CA GLY A 137 1.74 -20.24 -12.13
C GLY A 137 1.86 -21.41 -11.12
N TYR A 138 3.00 -22.10 -11.09
CA TYR A 138 3.26 -23.19 -10.15
C TYR A 138 3.83 -22.75 -8.79
N LEU A 139 4.05 -21.45 -8.61
CA LEU A 139 4.47 -20.90 -7.32
C LEU A 139 3.31 -20.94 -6.31
N SER A 140 3.65 -21.15 -5.04
CA SER A 140 2.69 -20.96 -3.94
C SER A 140 2.22 -19.50 -3.86
N GLY A 141 1.10 -19.26 -3.18
CA GLY A 141 0.57 -17.90 -3.06
C GLY A 141 1.55 -16.88 -2.45
N GLY A 142 2.38 -17.31 -1.49
CA GLY A 142 3.43 -16.42 -0.93
C GLY A 142 4.57 -16.17 -1.91
N GLU A 143 5.01 -17.20 -2.65
CA GLU A 143 6.03 -17.05 -3.69
C GLU A 143 5.56 -16.16 -4.84
N GLN A 144 4.27 -16.26 -5.21
CA GLN A 144 3.65 -15.35 -6.19
C GLN A 144 3.63 -13.89 -5.70
N GLN A 145 3.37 -13.68 -4.40
CA GLN A 145 3.43 -12.35 -3.80
C GLN A 145 4.85 -11.78 -3.79
N MET A 146 5.84 -12.60 -3.43
CA MET A 146 7.26 -12.25 -3.53
C MET A 146 7.65 -11.90 -4.96
N LEU A 147 7.18 -12.67 -5.96
CA LEU A 147 7.42 -12.37 -7.37
C LEU A 147 6.79 -11.04 -7.81
N ALA A 148 5.57 -10.74 -7.37
CA ALA A 148 4.90 -9.48 -7.67
C ALA A 148 5.67 -8.27 -7.08
N ILE A 149 6.16 -8.40 -5.84
CA ILE A 149 7.02 -7.38 -5.20
C ILE A 149 8.37 -7.28 -5.95
N GLY A 150 9.04 -8.40 -6.22
CA GLY A 150 10.28 -8.43 -6.99
C GLY A 150 10.16 -7.78 -8.35
N ARG A 151 9.05 -8.04 -9.07
CA ARG A 151 8.77 -7.39 -10.36
C ARG A 151 8.63 -5.86 -10.23
N ALA A 152 8.01 -5.36 -9.17
CA ALA A 152 7.92 -3.92 -8.92
C ALA A 152 9.29 -3.32 -8.62
N LEU A 153 10.17 -4.01 -7.89
CA LEU A 153 11.52 -3.57 -7.58
C LEU A 153 12.44 -3.49 -8.81
N MET A 154 12.12 -4.21 -9.89
CA MET A 154 12.90 -4.17 -11.13
C MET A 154 12.96 -2.78 -11.79
N SER A 155 12.02 -1.88 -11.49
CA SER A 155 12.04 -0.50 -11.96
C SER A 155 12.97 0.41 -11.14
N ASP A 156 13.64 -0.11 -10.11
CA ASP A 156 14.48 0.63 -9.15
C ASP A 156 13.72 1.83 -8.53
N PRO A 157 12.60 1.57 -7.84
CA PRO A 157 11.70 2.63 -7.42
C PRO A 157 12.20 3.38 -6.18
N SER A 158 11.98 4.69 -6.13
CA SER A 158 12.12 5.50 -4.91
C SER A 158 10.94 5.32 -3.94
N TYR A 159 9.76 4.99 -4.48
CA TYR A 159 8.51 4.76 -3.76
C TYR A 159 7.86 3.45 -4.20
N LEU A 160 7.57 2.58 -3.24
CA LEU A 160 6.88 1.31 -3.47
C LEU A 160 5.52 1.34 -2.76
N LEU A 161 4.44 1.21 -3.53
CA LEU A 161 3.08 1.17 -3.03
C LEU A 161 2.58 -0.28 -3.04
N LEU A 162 2.22 -0.79 -1.88
CA LEU A 162 1.77 -2.18 -1.69
C LEU A 162 0.29 -2.20 -1.32
N ASP A 163 -0.55 -2.80 -2.18
CA ASP A 163 -2.00 -2.91 -1.95
C ASP A 163 -2.36 -4.30 -1.41
N GLU A 164 -2.63 -4.37 -0.11
CA GLU A 164 -2.99 -5.56 0.66
C GLU A 164 -2.04 -6.78 0.41
N PRO A 165 -0.70 -6.62 0.58
CA PRO A 165 0.26 -7.66 0.25
C PRO A 165 0.12 -8.91 1.12
N SER A 166 -0.51 -8.84 2.30
CA SER A 166 -0.71 -9.97 3.20
C SER A 166 -2.01 -10.74 2.95
N LEU A 167 -2.88 -10.25 2.05
CA LEU A 167 -4.22 -10.80 1.84
C LEU A 167 -4.17 -12.28 1.39
N GLY A 168 -4.88 -13.14 2.12
CA GLY A 168 -5.00 -14.57 1.80
C GLY A 168 -3.71 -15.37 1.97
N LEU A 169 -2.74 -14.86 2.74
CA LEU A 169 -1.53 -15.57 3.11
C LEU A 169 -1.66 -16.27 4.47
N ALA A 170 -0.94 -17.39 4.62
CA ALA A 170 -0.80 -18.03 5.92
C ALA A 170 0.04 -17.14 6.88
N PRO A 171 -0.17 -17.19 8.20
CA PRO A 171 0.49 -16.33 9.18
C PRO A 171 2.02 -16.24 9.02
N LYS A 172 2.68 -17.38 8.85
CA LYS A 172 4.14 -17.43 8.62
C LYS A 172 4.60 -16.67 7.38
N LEU A 173 3.78 -16.65 6.32
CA LEU A 173 4.08 -15.89 5.10
C LEU A 173 3.83 -14.41 5.28
N VAL A 174 2.85 -14.03 6.11
CA VAL A 174 2.62 -12.62 6.50
C VAL A 174 3.86 -12.06 7.20
N ASP A 175 4.44 -12.82 8.15
CA ASP A 175 5.68 -12.42 8.85
C ASP A 175 6.85 -12.26 7.86
N GLN A 176 7.00 -13.18 6.90
CA GLN A 176 8.03 -13.08 5.87
C GLN A 176 7.86 -11.85 4.97
N ILE A 177 6.62 -11.50 4.60
CA ILE A 177 6.35 -10.28 3.83
C ILE A 177 6.64 -9.02 4.69
N ALA A 178 6.32 -9.07 5.97
CA ALA A 178 6.64 -7.98 6.91
C ALA A 178 8.14 -7.71 7.01
N ASP A 179 8.95 -8.76 7.16
CA ASP A 179 10.41 -8.67 7.21
C ASP A 179 10.98 -8.16 5.87
N LEU A 180 10.46 -8.68 4.75
CA LEU A 180 10.84 -8.24 3.42
C LEU A 180 10.57 -6.74 3.19
N ILE A 181 9.43 -6.22 3.65
CA ILE A 181 9.10 -4.79 3.53
C ILE A 181 10.12 -3.93 4.28
N LYS A 182 10.57 -4.37 5.47
CA LYS A 182 11.63 -3.69 6.23
C LYS A 182 12.96 -3.71 5.47
N GLU A 183 13.35 -4.88 4.95
CA GLU A 183 14.59 -5.04 4.16
C GLU A 183 14.59 -4.12 2.92
N ILE A 184 13.48 -4.02 2.20
CA ILE A 184 13.32 -3.10 1.06
C ILE A 184 13.48 -1.64 1.51
N ASN A 185 12.89 -1.28 2.64
CA ASN A 185 13.00 0.08 3.17
C ASN A 185 14.42 0.41 3.65
N GLU A 186 15.13 -0.53 4.28
CA GLU A 186 16.53 -0.38 4.69
C GLU A 186 17.47 -0.13 3.49
N GLN A 187 17.10 -0.56 2.28
CA GLN A 187 17.77 -0.25 1.03
C GLN A 187 17.46 1.17 0.50
N GLY A 188 16.65 1.95 1.22
CA GLY A 188 16.33 3.35 0.92
C GLY A 188 14.99 3.55 0.18
N VAL A 189 14.25 2.49 -0.12
CA VAL A 189 12.93 2.60 -0.77
C VAL A 189 11.90 3.10 0.23
N THR A 190 11.16 4.13 -0.14
CA THR A 190 10.02 4.63 0.66
C THR A 190 8.80 3.75 0.41
N VAL A 191 8.08 3.33 1.45
CA VAL A 191 6.97 2.39 1.29
C VAL A 191 5.64 2.99 1.76
N LEU A 192 4.62 2.91 0.92
CA LEU A 192 3.22 3.02 1.33
C LEU A 192 2.62 1.62 1.42
N LEU A 193 2.28 1.20 2.63
CA LEU A 193 1.66 -0.09 2.91
C LEU A 193 0.17 0.09 3.15
N VAL A 194 -0.65 -0.30 2.18
CA VAL A 194 -2.10 -0.32 2.33
C VAL A 194 -2.53 -1.69 2.79
N GLU A 195 -3.21 -1.77 3.94
CA GLU A 195 -3.54 -3.03 4.58
C GLU A 195 -4.87 -3.00 5.34
N GLN A 196 -5.49 -4.17 5.44
CA GLN A 196 -6.56 -4.45 6.40
C GLN A 196 -5.99 -5.08 7.68
N ASN A 197 -4.88 -5.81 7.59
CA ASN A 197 -4.18 -6.40 8.73
C ASN A 197 -3.39 -5.33 9.50
N ALA A 198 -4.08 -4.63 10.41
CA ALA A 198 -3.50 -3.54 11.16
C ALA A 198 -2.32 -3.98 12.05
N ASN A 199 -2.36 -5.21 12.59
CA ASN A 199 -1.28 -5.71 13.41
C ASN A 199 0.03 -5.83 12.62
N MET A 200 -0.01 -6.47 11.46
CA MET A 200 1.15 -6.58 10.58
C MET A 200 1.64 -5.19 10.16
N ALA A 201 0.75 -4.33 9.66
CA ALA A 201 1.11 -3.04 9.10
C ALA A 201 1.73 -2.08 10.14
N LEU A 202 1.13 -1.97 11.34
CA LEU A 202 1.64 -1.08 12.38
C LEU A 202 2.96 -1.57 13.00
N ASN A 203 3.24 -2.88 12.96
CA ASN A 203 4.52 -3.42 13.46
C ASN A 203 5.69 -3.20 12.50
N VAL A 204 5.43 -2.85 11.23
CA VAL A 204 6.48 -2.59 10.24
C VAL A 204 6.59 -1.12 9.88
N SER A 205 5.56 -0.30 10.11
CA SER A 205 5.54 1.10 9.70
C SER A 205 6.00 2.07 10.80
N ASP A 206 6.57 3.19 10.38
CA ASP A 206 6.93 4.32 11.27
C ASP A 206 5.67 5.11 11.66
N HIS A 207 4.72 5.25 10.72
CA HIS A 207 3.54 6.09 10.86
C HIS A 207 2.33 5.40 10.27
N GLY A 208 1.15 5.63 10.85
CA GLY A 208 -0.10 5.04 10.39
C GLY A 208 -1.21 6.07 10.22
N TYR A 209 -1.94 5.92 9.12
CA TYR A 209 -3.20 6.60 8.85
C TYR A 209 -4.33 5.57 8.89
N ILE A 210 -5.41 5.88 9.58
CA ILE A 210 -6.61 5.03 9.58
C ILE A 210 -7.69 5.71 8.77
N MET A 211 -8.26 4.96 7.83
CA MET A 211 -9.21 5.44 6.86
C MET A 211 -10.59 4.79 7.04
N GLU A 212 -11.63 5.60 7.14
CA GLU A 212 -13.02 5.14 7.16
C GLU A 212 -13.88 5.96 6.19
N THR A 213 -14.66 5.28 5.37
CA THR A 213 -15.66 5.87 4.47
C THR A 213 -15.12 7.09 3.71
N GLY A 214 -13.92 6.95 3.13
CA GLY A 214 -13.30 7.98 2.30
C GLY A 214 -12.61 9.13 3.04
N ASN A 215 -12.38 9.02 4.35
CA ASN A 215 -11.73 10.04 5.16
C ASN A 215 -10.63 9.44 6.02
N ILE A 216 -9.58 10.22 6.32
CA ILE A 216 -8.62 9.89 7.38
C ILE A 216 -9.26 10.25 8.73
N VAL A 217 -9.36 9.25 9.61
CA VAL A 217 -9.96 9.40 10.95
C VAL A 217 -8.93 9.42 12.06
N MET A 218 -7.77 8.82 11.84
CA MET A 218 -6.61 8.86 12.75
C MET A 218 -5.32 9.02 11.96
N ASP A 219 -4.38 9.70 12.58
CA ASP A 219 -3.07 10.08 12.04
C ASP A 219 -2.09 10.17 13.21
N ASN A 220 -1.22 9.14 13.38
CA ASN A 220 -0.27 9.07 14.48
C ASN A 220 0.92 8.14 14.14
N PRO A 221 2.06 8.29 14.87
CA PRO A 221 3.11 7.28 14.87
C PRO A 221 2.55 5.89 15.17
N SER A 222 3.08 4.86 14.49
CA SER A 222 2.56 3.48 14.60
C SER A 222 2.60 2.95 16.02
N GLU A 223 3.63 3.29 16.80
CA GLU A 223 3.74 2.90 18.22
C GLU A 223 2.63 3.50 19.11
N VAL A 224 2.09 4.66 18.73
CA VAL A 224 0.96 5.29 19.42
C VAL A 224 -0.33 4.60 19.06
N LEU A 225 -0.54 4.28 17.76
CA LEU A 225 -1.71 3.55 17.29
C LEU A 225 -1.80 2.14 17.88
N LEU A 226 -0.67 1.43 18.04
CA LEU A 226 -0.63 0.11 18.67
C LEU A 226 -1.09 0.12 20.15
N LYS A 227 -0.98 1.26 20.82
CA LYS A 227 -1.38 1.43 22.23
C LYS A 227 -2.79 2.03 22.37
N ASP A 228 -3.36 2.56 21.28
CA ASP A 228 -4.68 3.19 21.31
C ASP A 228 -5.77 2.12 21.52
N GLU A 229 -6.67 2.36 22.48
CA GLU A 229 -7.72 1.40 22.86
C GLU A 229 -8.72 1.18 21.70
N ASP A 230 -9.10 2.25 21.00
CA ASP A 230 -10.04 2.17 19.88
C ASP A 230 -9.42 1.39 18.72
N VAL A 231 -8.11 1.60 18.41
CA VAL A 231 -7.38 0.82 17.38
C VAL A 231 -7.31 -0.66 17.78
N ARG A 232 -7.01 -0.95 19.05
CA ARG A 232 -6.92 -2.32 19.56
C ARG A 232 -8.26 -3.04 19.48
N GLU A 233 -9.33 -2.36 19.81
CA GLU A 233 -10.69 -2.93 19.78
C GLU A 233 -11.16 -3.15 18.33
N PHE A 234 -11.05 -2.13 17.45
CA PHE A 234 -11.68 -2.17 16.12
C PHE A 234 -10.82 -2.81 15.03
N TYR A 235 -9.49 -2.67 15.13
CA TYR A 235 -8.57 -3.08 14.06
C TYR A 235 -7.66 -4.24 14.43
N LEU A 236 -7.30 -4.39 15.73
CA LEU A 236 -6.45 -5.51 16.18
C LEU A 236 -7.26 -6.71 16.72
N GLY A 237 -8.59 -6.58 16.81
CA GLY A 237 -9.47 -7.67 17.27
C GLY A 237 -9.32 -8.03 18.75
N LEU A 238 -8.70 -7.16 19.54
CA LEU A 238 -8.45 -7.38 20.97
C LEU A 238 -9.61 -6.85 21.80
N ASN A 239 -10.79 -7.47 21.66
CA ASN A 239 -11.97 -7.11 22.46
C ASN A 239 -11.97 -7.88 23.80
N PRO A 240 -11.90 -7.21 24.96
CA PRO A 240 -12.01 -7.87 26.28
C PRO A 240 -13.43 -8.39 26.57
N GLU A 241 -14.46 -7.83 25.93
CA GLU A 241 -15.86 -8.18 26.17
C GLU A 241 -16.65 -8.15 24.87
N GLY A 242 -17.27 -9.29 24.50
CA GLY A 242 -18.02 -9.57 23.28
C GLY A 242 -19.19 -8.62 22.92
N THR A 243 -18.97 -7.33 22.96
CA THR A 243 -19.94 -6.30 22.59
C THR A 243 -19.92 -6.03 21.08
N LYS A 244 -21.10 -5.82 20.50
CA LYS A 244 -21.32 -5.56 19.06
C LYS A 244 -20.38 -4.48 18.53
N ARG A 245 -19.70 -4.75 17.41
CA ARG A 245 -18.87 -3.80 16.65
C ARG A 245 -19.62 -2.48 16.44
N LYS A 246 -19.19 -1.41 17.11
CA LYS A 246 -19.61 -0.03 16.82
C LYS A 246 -18.65 0.55 15.80
N SER A 247 -19.14 1.37 14.86
CA SER A 247 -18.28 2.11 13.95
C SER A 247 -17.44 3.13 14.72
N PHE A 248 -16.17 3.31 14.35
CA PHE A 248 -15.29 4.32 14.92
C PHE A 248 -15.88 5.74 14.84
N LYS A 249 -16.69 6.00 13.81
CA LYS A 249 -17.43 7.25 13.59
C LYS A 249 -18.41 7.55 14.74
N ASP A 250 -19.01 6.52 15.33
CA ASP A 250 -19.98 6.68 16.43
C ASP A 250 -19.30 7.04 17.75
N VAL A 251 -18.07 6.50 17.98
CA VAL A 251 -17.26 6.77 19.17
C VAL A 251 -16.70 8.20 19.17
N LYS A 252 -16.24 8.69 18.02
CA LYS A 252 -15.67 10.04 17.90
C LYS A 252 -16.71 11.15 18.08
N HIS A 253 -17.96 10.91 17.69
CA HIS A 253 -19.07 11.85 17.95
C HIS A 253 -19.37 12.00 19.45
N TYR A 254 -19.25 10.95 20.22
CA TYR A 254 -19.46 10.98 21.67
C TYR A 254 -18.37 11.79 22.41
N LYS A 255 -17.08 11.61 22.05
CA LYS A 255 -15.96 12.37 22.64
C LYS A 255 -16.01 13.88 22.28
N ARG A 256 -16.47 14.27 21.07
CA ARG A 256 -16.64 15.67 20.67
C ARG A 256 -17.74 16.39 21.46
N LYS A 257 -18.87 15.72 21.75
CA LYS A 257 -19.95 16.32 22.56
C LYS A 257 -19.52 16.63 24.00
N LYS A 258 -18.62 15.84 24.61
CA LYS A 258 -18.12 16.09 25.96
C LYS A 258 -17.14 17.28 26.07
N ARG A 259 -16.47 17.70 24.98
CA ARG A 259 -15.52 18.81 25.00
C ARG A 259 -16.18 20.21 24.91
N TRP A 260 -17.46 20.29 24.58
CA TRP A 260 -18.21 21.56 24.46
C TRP A 260 -19.11 21.85 25.67
N LEU A 261 -19.02 21.02 26.73
CA LEU A 261 -19.82 21.16 27.96
C LEU A 261 -18.94 21.32 29.23
N SER A 262 -17.67 21.67 29.07
CA SER A 262 -16.75 22.03 30.16
C SER A 262 -16.13 23.40 29.92
#